data_ca74293d4c331d17cff0cccb80177e1b
#
_entry.id   ca74293d4c331d17cff0cccb80177e1b
#
_cell.length_a   1.000
_cell.length_b   1.000
_cell.length_c   1.000
_cell.angle_alpha   90.00
_cell.angle_beta   90.00
_cell.angle_gamma   90.00
#
_symmetry.space_group_name_H-M   'P 1'
#
loop_
_entity.id
_entity.type
_entity.pdbx_description
1 polymer ?
#
loop_
_entity_poly.entity_id
_entity_poly.type
_entity_poly.pdbx_seq_one_letter_code
_entity_poly.pdbx_strand_id
1 'polypeptide(L)'
;MKKVSLFVDVQNIYYTTRAAYGCSFDYNRFWAQATAGREVVQARAYAIGRGDEKQMQFQNILRAIGFEVKLKPYIQRSDGSAKGDWDVGITLDVIEAAANTDIIVLASGDGDFDQLLLRAYQRYGVETEAYGVPGLTANSLINAATRYVPIDDSLLLGKR
;
A
#
# COMPACT_ATOMS: atom_id res chain seq x y z
N MET A 1 17.61 4.61 14.89
CA MET A 1 16.87 3.99 13.75
C MET A 1 15.99 5.02 13.06
N LYS A 2 15.91 4.93 11.76
CA LYS A 2 14.96 5.77 11.01
C LYS A 2 13.53 5.31 11.29
N LYS A 3 12.62 6.27 11.31
CA LYS A 3 11.19 6.02 11.49
C LYS A 3 10.53 5.75 10.14
N VAL A 4 9.69 4.72 10.09
CA VAL A 4 8.99 4.33 8.86
C VAL A 4 7.49 4.29 9.09
N SER A 5 6.74 4.72 8.09
CA SER A 5 5.28 4.60 8.05
C SER A 5 4.89 3.85 6.79
N LEU A 6 4.01 2.86 6.92
CA LEU A 6 3.59 1.97 5.84
C LEU A 6 2.13 2.22 5.47
N PHE A 7 1.87 2.25 4.15
CA PHE A 7 0.52 2.47 3.62
C PHE A 7 0.30 1.49 2.47
N VAL A 8 -0.74 0.67 2.56
CA VAL A 8 -1.03 -0.37 1.55
C VAL A 8 -2.39 -0.13 0.92
N ASP A 9 -2.40 0.06 -0.39
CA ASP A 9 -3.60 0.09 -1.21
C ASP A 9 -3.97 -1.35 -1.52
N VAL A 10 -4.78 -1.97 -0.65
CA VAL A 10 -5.05 -3.41 -0.70
C VAL A 10 -5.69 -3.81 -2.03
N GLN A 11 -6.62 -3.01 -2.54
CA GLN A 11 -7.31 -3.34 -3.78
C GLN A 11 -6.35 -3.36 -4.97
N ASN A 12 -5.51 -2.33 -5.10
CA ASN A 12 -4.54 -2.27 -6.19
C ASN A 12 -3.56 -3.46 -6.12
N ILE A 13 -3.02 -3.73 -4.93
CA ILE A 13 -2.08 -4.83 -4.74
C ILE A 13 -2.74 -6.18 -5.05
N TYR A 14 -3.99 -6.37 -4.62
CA TYR A 14 -4.73 -7.60 -4.91
C TYR A 14 -4.86 -7.83 -6.42
N TYR A 15 -5.33 -6.81 -7.15
CA TYR A 15 -5.56 -6.95 -8.59
C TYR A 15 -4.26 -7.11 -9.37
N THR A 16 -3.22 -6.36 -9.03
CA THR A 16 -1.97 -6.39 -9.79
C THR A 16 -1.19 -7.69 -9.56
N THR A 17 -1.14 -8.20 -8.33
CA THR A 17 -0.48 -9.48 -8.06
C THR A 17 -1.22 -10.64 -8.69
N ARG A 18 -2.55 -10.61 -8.68
CA ARG A 18 -3.37 -11.63 -9.36
C ARG A 18 -3.17 -11.59 -10.86
N ALA A 19 -3.20 -10.40 -11.46
CA ALA A 19 -3.07 -10.25 -12.91
C ALA A 19 -1.71 -10.69 -13.41
N ALA A 20 -0.63 -10.34 -12.71
CA ALA A 20 0.72 -10.64 -13.17
C ALA A 20 1.20 -12.03 -12.79
N TYR A 21 0.81 -12.53 -11.61
CA TYR A 21 1.41 -13.73 -11.05
C TYR A 21 0.40 -14.83 -10.68
N GLY A 22 -0.89 -14.53 -10.64
CA GLY A 22 -1.90 -15.48 -10.17
C GLY A 22 -1.76 -15.84 -8.70
N CYS A 23 -1.05 -15.04 -7.93
CA CYS A 23 -0.74 -15.30 -6.52
C CYS A 23 -1.17 -14.12 -5.66
N SER A 24 -1.21 -14.33 -4.35
CA SER A 24 -1.49 -13.27 -3.39
C SER A 24 -0.20 -12.66 -2.85
N PHE A 25 -0.29 -11.41 -2.43
CA PHE A 25 0.82 -10.69 -1.81
C PHE A 25 1.09 -11.25 -0.42
N ASP A 26 2.35 -11.44 -0.08
CA ASP A 26 2.75 -11.92 1.25
C ASP A 26 2.99 -10.72 2.17
N TYR A 27 1.98 -10.37 2.96
CA TYR A 27 2.04 -9.22 3.85
C TYR A 27 3.05 -9.40 4.99
N ASN A 28 3.30 -10.63 5.41
CA ASN A 28 4.32 -10.89 6.44
C ASN A 28 5.72 -10.56 5.93
N ARG A 29 6.03 -11.00 4.71
CA ARG A 29 7.34 -10.73 4.11
C ARG A 29 7.49 -9.24 3.77
N PHE A 30 6.42 -8.63 3.29
CA PHE A 30 6.42 -7.19 3.03
C PHE A 30 6.74 -6.42 4.32
N TRP A 31 6.04 -6.74 5.40
CA TRP A 31 6.29 -6.12 6.70
C TRP A 31 7.75 -6.28 7.12
N ALA A 32 8.25 -7.52 7.08
CA ALA A 32 9.62 -7.80 7.48
C ALA A 32 10.64 -7.01 6.67
N GLN A 33 10.43 -6.92 5.35
CA GLN A 33 11.35 -6.19 4.48
C GLN A 33 11.25 -4.68 4.67
N ALA A 34 10.05 -4.14 4.73
CA ALA A 34 9.82 -2.70 4.81
C ALA A 34 10.21 -2.11 6.18
N THR A 35 10.18 -2.93 7.23
CA THR A 35 10.48 -2.46 8.59
C THR A 35 11.88 -2.85 9.08
N ALA A 36 12.65 -3.59 8.29
CA ALA A 36 13.96 -4.09 8.72
C ALA A 36 14.89 -2.94 9.09
N GLY A 37 15.37 -2.93 10.34
CA GLY A 37 16.26 -1.89 10.86
C GLY A 37 15.60 -0.54 11.05
N ARG A 38 14.27 -0.50 11.11
CA ARG A 38 13.49 0.75 11.21
C ARG A 38 12.49 0.67 12.35
N GLU A 39 12.15 1.84 12.89
CA GLU A 39 11.09 1.96 13.90
C GLU A 39 9.76 2.27 13.22
N VAL A 40 8.75 1.44 13.44
CA VAL A 40 7.43 1.64 12.83
C VAL A 40 6.67 2.71 13.61
N VAL A 41 6.35 3.82 12.95
CA VAL A 41 5.52 4.88 13.53
C VAL A 41 4.05 4.52 13.36
N GLN A 42 3.68 4.12 12.15
CA GLN A 42 2.32 3.68 11.85
C GLN A 42 2.35 2.77 10.63
N ALA A 43 1.33 1.93 10.53
CA ALA A 43 1.14 1.05 9.39
C ALA A 43 -0.35 0.89 9.14
N ARG A 44 -0.80 1.24 7.94
CA ARG A 44 -2.22 1.24 7.59
C ARG A 44 -2.45 0.49 6.30
N ALA A 45 -3.49 -0.35 6.30
CA ALA A 45 -3.93 -1.07 5.12
C ALA A 45 -5.36 -0.61 4.81
N TYR A 46 -5.58 -0.20 3.56
CA TYR A 46 -6.83 0.41 3.12
C TYR A 46 -7.59 -0.59 2.26
N ALA A 47 -8.75 -1.01 2.75
CA ALA A 47 -9.54 -2.05 2.11
C ALA A 47 -11.00 -1.65 1.98
N ILE A 48 -11.72 -2.39 1.13
CA ILE A 48 -13.16 -2.19 0.96
C ILE A 48 -13.85 -3.38 1.58
N GLY A 49 -14.72 -3.11 2.57
CA GLY A 49 -15.41 -4.16 3.31
C GLY A 49 -16.67 -4.60 2.60
N ARG A 50 -16.78 -5.89 2.29
CA ARG A 50 -18.01 -6.50 1.80
C ARG A 50 -18.73 -7.29 2.88
N GLY A 51 -18.12 -7.42 4.06
CA GLY A 51 -18.74 -8.08 5.20
C GLY A 51 -18.72 -9.60 5.19
N ASP A 52 -18.03 -10.22 4.22
CA ASP A 52 -17.96 -11.68 4.20
C ASP A 52 -16.87 -12.22 5.13
N GLU A 53 -16.95 -13.50 5.44
CA GLU A 53 -16.07 -14.15 6.39
C GLU A 53 -14.61 -14.21 5.93
N LYS A 54 -14.38 -14.44 4.63
CA LYS A 54 -13.02 -14.48 4.08
C LYS A 54 -12.32 -13.14 4.22
N GLN A 55 -13.05 -12.06 3.98
CA GLN A 55 -12.50 -10.72 4.15
C GLN A 55 -12.19 -10.44 5.61
N MET A 56 -13.05 -10.86 6.52
CA MET A 56 -12.80 -10.67 7.95
C MET A 56 -11.56 -11.43 8.41
N GLN A 57 -11.35 -12.65 7.92
CA GLN A 57 -10.15 -13.42 8.22
C GLN A 57 -8.90 -12.72 7.70
N PHE A 58 -8.94 -12.21 6.47
CA PHE A 58 -7.84 -11.48 5.87
C PHE A 58 -7.52 -10.22 6.68
N GLN A 59 -8.53 -9.47 7.06
CA GLN A 59 -8.35 -8.26 7.89
C GLN A 59 -7.70 -8.62 9.23
N ASN A 60 -8.10 -9.72 9.85
CA ASN A 60 -7.53 -10.16 11.12
C ASN A 60 -6.06 -10.56 10.96
N ILE A 61 -5.69 -11.15 9.83
CA ILE A 61 -4.29 -11.44 9.52
C ILE A 61 -3.48 -10.13 9.44
N LEU A 62 -4.00 -9.13 8.77
CA LEU A 62 -3.33 -7.84 8.67
C LEU A 62 -3.15 -7.19 10.05
N ARG A 63 -4.19 -7.24 10.88
CA ARG A 63 -4.12 -6.70 12.24
C ARG A 63 -3.09 -7.44 13.09
N ALA A 64 -3.02 -8.76 12.95
CA ALA A 64 -2.06 -9.58 13.69
C ALA A 64 -0.61 -9.26 13.29
N ILE A 65 -0.37 -8.87 12.04
CA ILE A 65 0.96 -8.45 11.58
C ILE A 65 1.34 -7.10 12.19
N GLY A 66 0.39 -6.19 12.34
CA GLY A 66 0.62 -4.88 12.91
C GLY A 66 -0.07 -3.72 12.18
N PHE A 67 -0.87 -4.02 11.16
CA PHE A 67 -1.56 -2.97 10.41
C PHE A 67 -2.85 -2.53 11.10
N GLU A 68 -3.10 -1.23 11.08
CA GLU A 68 -4.44 -0.71 11.29
C GLU A 68 -5.18 -0.88 9.96
N VAL A 69 -6.32 -1.57 9.99
CA VAL A 69 -7.11 -1.79 8.77
C VAL A 69 -8.19 -0.72 8.69
N LYS A 70 -8.14 0.07 7.63
CA LYS A 70 -9.16 1.11 7.37
C LYS A 70 -10.11 0.56 6.30
N LEU A 71 -11.41 0.62 6.60
CA LEU A 71 -12.43 0.01 5.75
C LEU A 71 -13.40 1.08 5.24
N LYS A 72 -13.74 0.94 3.96
CA LYS A 72 -14.91 1.60 3.36
C LYS A 72 -15.92 0.54 2.99
N PRO A 73 -17.22 0.81 3.15
CA PRO A 73 -18.23 -0.11 2.63
C PRO A 73 -18.18 -0.13 1.11
N TYR A 74 -18.49 -1.29 0.53
CA TYR A 74 -18.66 -1.41 -0.92
C TYR A 74 -19.96 -0.71 -1.30
N ILE A 75 -19.89 0.28 -2.19
CA ILE A 75 -21.04 1.01 -2.67
C ILE A 75 -21.09 0.87 -4.19
N GLN A 76 -22.18 0.28 -4.68
CA GLN A 76 -22.45 0.23 -6.12
C GLN A 76 -23.36 1.38 -6.48
N ARG A 77 -22.95 2.20 -7.46
CA ARG A 77 -23.73 3.36 -7.90
C ARG A 77 -24.83 2.91 -8.85
N SER A 78 -25.85 3.76 -8.99
CA SER A 78 -27.00 3.48 -9.86
C SER A 78 -26.64 3.32 -11.33
N ASP A 79 -25.50 3.86 -11.76
CA ASP A 79 -25.00 3.71 -13.13
C ASP A 79 -24.20 2.41 -13.34
N GLY A 80 -24.14 1.53 -12.34
CA GLY A 80 -23.42 0.28 -12.41
C GLY A 80 -21.95 0.38 -11.97
N SER A 81 -21.42 1.59 -11.76
CA SER A 81 -20.05 1.75 -11.27
C SER A 81 -19.97 1.50 -9.77
N ALA A 82 -18.77 1.14 -9.29
CA ALA A 82 -18.52 0.96 -7.88
C ALA A 82 -17.64 2.10 -7.37
N LYS A 83 -17.97 2.63 -6.19
CA LYS A 83 -17.12 3.58 -5.50
C LYS A 83 -16.27 2.81 -4.49
N GLY A 84 -14.98 2.68 -4.76
CA GLY A 84 -14.18 1.78 -3.95
C GLY A 84 -12.70 2.09 -3.84
N ASP A 85 -12.24 3.28 -4.26
CA ASP A 85 -10.84 3.59 -4.04
C ASP A 85 -10.63 4.39 -2.76
N TRP A 86 -9.39 4.36 -2.29
CA TRP A 86 -8.96 5.06 -1.09
C TRP A 86 -7.98 6.20 -1.42
N ASP A 87 -7.93 6.66 -2.68
CA ASP A 87 -6.89 7.58 -3.12
C ASP A 87 -6.81 8.84 -2.28
N VAL A 88 -7.95 9.45 -1.98
CA VAL A 88 -8.00 10.66 -1.15
C VAL A 88 -7.59 10.33 0.28
N GLY A 89 -8.12 9.26 0.84
CA GLY A 89 -7.82 8.86 2.22
C GLY A 89 -6.34 8.55 2.42
N ILE A 90 -5.76 7.80 1.49
CA ILE A 90 -4.32 7.48 1.54
C ILE A 90 -3.51 8.78 1.44
N THR A 91 -3.88 9.66 0.50
CA THR A 91 -3.18 10.93 0.31
C THR A 91 -3.15 11.76 1.58
N LEU A 92 -4.31 11.92 2.23
CA LEU A 92 -4.41 12.70 3.45
C LEU A 92 -3.57 12.08 4.58
N ASP A 93 -3.65 10.77 4.73
CA ASP A 93 -2.92 10.08 5.80
C ASP A 93 -1.41 10.12 5.59
N VAL A 94 -0.95 9.96 4.35
CA VAL A 94 0.48 10.01 4.03
C VAL A 94 1.06 11.41 4.27
N ILE A 95 0.36 12.45 3.83
CA ILE A 95 0.83 13.83 4.05
C ILE A 95 0.89 14.15 5.54
N GLU A 96 -0.09 13.73 6.30
CA GLU A 96 -0.09 13.92 7.75
C GLU A 96 1.07 13.18 8.41
N ALA A 97 1.34 11.94 7.98
CA ALA A 97 2.43 11.13 8.52
C ALA A 97 3.81 11.70 8.16
N ALA A 98 3.94 12.34 7.01
CA ALA A 98 5.23 12.82 6.51
C ALA A 98 5.92 13.78 7.48
N ALA A 99 5.15 14.50 8.30
CA ALA A 99 5.71 15.42 9.29
C ALA A 99 6.40 14.68 10.46
N ASN A 100 6.14 13.40 10.66
CA ASN A 100 6.56 12.67 11.84
C ASN A 100 7.29 11.35 11.53
N THR A 101 7.76 11.19 10.30
CA THR A 101 8.42 9.96 9.88
C THR A 101 9.62 10.30 9.00
N ASP A 102 10.54 9.36 8.84
CA ASP A 102 11.70 9.54 7.97
C ASP A 102 11.49 8.90 6.60
N ILE A 103 10.71 7.84 6.56
CA ILE A 103 10.48 7.03 5.35
C ILE A 103 8.97 6.76 5.22
N ILE A 104 8.44 7.01 4.03
CA ILE A 104 7.08 6.61 3.66
C ILE A 104 7.19 5.40 2.74
N VAL A 105 6.52 4.31 3.09
CA VAL A 105 6.41 3.13 2.22
C VAL A 105 4.98 3.06 1.71
N LEU A 106 4.83 3.09 0.40
CA LEU A 106 3.53 2.96 -0.25
C LEU A 106 3.52 1.69 -1.12
N ALA A 107 2.60 0.79 -0.83
CA ALA A 107 2.38 -0.39 -1.66
C ALA A 107 1.18 -0.12 -2.57
N SER A 108 1.44 0.28 -3.79
CA SER A 108 0.46 0.54 -4.85
C SER A 108 1.20 0.80 -6.16
N GLY A 109 0.58 0.44 -7.27
CA GLY A 109 1.09 0.79 -8.60
C GLY A 109 0.37 1.97 -9.23
N ASP A 110 -0.55 2.60 -8.53
CA ASP A 110 -1.41 3.65 -9.05
C ASP A 110 -0.65 4.96 -9.26
N GLY A 111 -0.59 5.41 -10.51
CA GLY A 111 0.10 6.65 -10.87
C GLY A 111 -0.50 7.91 -10.26
N ASP A 112 -1.75 7.83 -9.80
CA ASP A 112 -2.40 8.98 -9.14
C ASP A 112 -1.68 9.41 -7.87
N PHE A 113 -0.81 8.55 -7.31
CA PHE A 113 -0.02 8.88 -6.13
C PHE A 113 1.33 9.54 -6.45
N ASP A 114 1.64 9.80 -7.72
CA ASP A 114 2.93 10.38 -8.11
C ASP A 114 3.18 11.73 -7.43
N GLN A 115 2.22 12.64 -7.49
CA GLN A 115 2.34 13.97 -6.87
C GLN A 115 2.43 13.87 -5.36
N LEU A 116 1.77 12.88 -4.76
CA LEU A 116 1.84 12.65 -3.33
C LEU A 116 3.28 12.37 -2.88
N LEU A 117 3.94 11.44 -3.56
CA LEU A 117 5.30 11.06 -3.20
C LEU A 117 6.28 12.20 -3.44
N LEU A 118 6.14 12.91 -4.55
CA LEU A 118 6.98 14.08 -4.82
C LEU A 118 6.81 15.15 -3.75
N ARG A 119 5.57 15.44 -3.38
CA ARG A 119 5.29 16.47 -2.38
C ARG A 119 5.82 16.10 -1.01
N ALA A 120 5.67 14.84 -0.62
CA ALA A 120 6.21 14.37 0.66
C ALA A 120 7.72 14.57 0.73
N TYR A 121 8.42 14.21 -0.33
CA TYR A 121 9.86 14.38 -0.43
C TYR A 121 10.24 15.87 -0.41
N GLN A 122 9.59 16.68 -1.25
CA GLN A 122 9.95 18.08 -1.43
C GLN A 122 9.66 18.94 -0.19
N ARG A 123 8.53 18.69 0.48
CA ARG A 123 8.10 19.54 1.61
C ARG A 123 8.65 19.07 2.95
N TYR A 124 8.80 17.77 3.13
CA TYR A 124 9.16 17.19 4.43
C TYR A 124 10.52 16.52 4.43
N GLY A 125 11.12 16.35 3.27
CA GLY A 125 12.44 15.71 3.18
C GLY A 125 12.40 14.20 3.45
N VAL A 126 11.21 13.58 3.45
CA VAL A 126 11.10 12.14 3.71
C VAL A 126 11.49 11.35 2.48
N GLU A 127 12.14 10.22 2.69
CA GLU A 127 12.35 9.24 1.63
C GLU A 127 11.04 8.52 1.34
N THR A 128 10.80 8.16 0.07
CA THR A 128 9.60 7.45 -0.31
C THR A 128 9.98 6.16 -1.04
N GLU A 129 9.35 5.06 -0.64
CA GLU A 129 9.54 3.75 -1.26
C GLU A 129 8.21 3.26 -1.80
N ALA A 130 8.17 3.01 -3.11
CA ALA A 130 6.97 2.49 -3.76
C ALA A 130 7.17 1.01 -4.07
N TYR A 131 6.28 0.17 -3.54
CA TYR A 131 6.23 -1.25 -3.85
C TYR A 131 5.13 -1.47 -4.87
N GLY A 132 5.48 -1.99 -6.03
CA GLY A 132 4.50 -2.23 -7.10
C GLY A 132 4.91 -3.39 -8.00
N VAL A 133 3.92 -3.94 -8.70
CA VAL A 133 4.14 -5.06 -9.62
C VAL A 133 4.76 -4.52 -10.92
N PRO A 134 5.91 -5.08 -11.35
CA PRO A 134 6.53 -4.68 -12.61
C PRO A 134 5.55 -4.82 -13.78
N GLY A 135 5.50 -3.79 -14.63
CA GLY A 135 4.57 -3.75 -15.76
C GLY A 135 3.18 -3.25 -15.42
N LEU A 136 2.82 -3.23 -14.14
CA LEU A 136 1.53 -2.74 -13.65
C LEU A 136 1.69 -1.59 -12.66
N THR A 137 2.88 -1.01 -12.60
CA THR A 137 3.17 0.19 -11.83
C THR A 137 3.42 1.33 -12.80
N ALA A 138 2.72 2.45 -12.60
CA ALA A 138 2.86 3.61 -13.48
C ALA A 138 4.29 4.15 -13.44
N ASN A 139 4.84 4.48 -14.59
CA ASN A 139 6.19 5.04 -14.68
C ASN A 139 6.31 6.35 -13.91
N SER A 140 5.25 7.15 -13.91
CA SER A 140 5.23 8.41 -13.16
C SER A 140 5.41 8.18 -11.66
N LEU A 141 4.85 7.09 -11.13
CA LEU A 141 5.00 6.73 -9.73
C LEU A 141 6.42 6.25 -9.43
N ILE A 142 6.97 5.41 -10.30
CA ILE A 142 8.34 4.91 -10.16
C ILE A 142 9.32 6.08 -10.12
N ASN A 143 9.12 7.05 -11.02
CA ASN A 143 10.00 8.22 -11.11
C ASN A 143 9.84 9.17 -9.94
N ALA A 144 8.64 9.23 -9.35
CA ALA A 144 8.37 10.12 -8.22
C ALA A 144 8.92 9.60 -6.89
N ALA A 145 9.02 8.28 -6.74
CA ALA A 145 9.54 7.66 -5.52
C ALA A 145 11.06 7.80 -5.44
N THR A 146 11.59 7.96 -4.23
CA THR A 146 13.04 7.94 -4.05
C THR A 146 13.61 6.54 -4.28
N ARG A 147 12.76 5.53 -4.09
CA ARG A 147 13.13 4.14 -4.39
C ARG A 147 11.90 3.36 -4.85
N TYR A 148 12.04 2.63 -5.95
CA TYR A 148 11.04 1.68 -6.41
C TYR A 148 11.46 0.28 -6.03
N VAL A 149 10.58 -0.49 -5.39
CA VAL A 149 10.82 -1.88 -5.00
C VAL A 149 9.84 -2.75 -5.78
N PRO A 150 10.33 -3.49 -6.78
CA PRO A 150 9.44 -4.37 -7.54
C PRO A 150 8.94 -5.53 -6.67
N ILE A 151 7.65 -5.84 -6.81
CA ILE A 151 7.06 -7.00 -6.15
C ILE A 151 7.41 -8.23 -7.00
N ASP A 152 8.21 -9.11 -6.43
CA ASP A 152 8.65 -10.35 -7.10
C ASP A 152 8.26 -11.57 -6.24
N ASP A 153 8.79 -12.74 -6.60
CA ASP A 153 8.48 -13.99 -5.93
C ASP A 153 8.74 -13.97 -4.43
N SER A 154 9.70 -13.15 -3.98
CA SER A 154 10.03 -13.05 -2.55
C SER A 154 8.91 -12.43 -1.72
N LEU A 155 7.96 -11.76 -2.37
CA LEU A 155 6.85 -11.08 -1.72
C LEU A 155 5.48 -11.71 -2.06
N LEU A 156 5.48 -12.93 -2.59
CA LEU A 156 4.24 -13.60 -3.04
C LEU A 156 4.00 -14.89 -2.26
N LEU A 157 2.73 -15.14 -1.95
CA LEU A 157 2.28 -16.38 -1.32
C LEU A 157 1.99 -17.43 -2.38
N GLY A 158 2.34 -18.69 -2.09
CA GLY A 158 1.98 -19.81 -2.94
C GLY A 158 2.75 -19.94 -4.24
N LYS A 159 3.70 -19.08 -4.49
CA LYS A 159 4.57 -19.16 -5.66
C LYS A 159 5.67 -20.15 -5.38
N ARG A 160 5.79 -21.17 -6.23
CA ARG A 160 6.80 -22.20 -6.04
C ARG A 160 7.55 -22.47 -7.33
#